data_1cbb44290ab65a31dcbb7f36d68e2aea
#
_entry.id   1cbb44290ab65a31dcbb7f36d68e2aea
#
_cell.length_a   1.000
_cell.length_b   1.000
_cell.length_c   1.000
_cell.angle_alpha   90.00
_cell.angle_beta   90.00
_cell.angle_gamma   90.00
#
_symmetry.space_group_name_H-M   'P 1'
#
loop_
_entity.id
_entity.type
_entity.pdbx_description
1 polymer ?
#
loop_
_entity_poly.entity_id
_entity_poly.type
_entity_poly.pdbx_seq_one_letter_code
_entity_poly.pdbx_strand_id
1 'polypeptide(L)'
;MRRRAAWFLVLLVSVGALVVAETAERPALTNADRVHDLAQDFACPVCQGQSIAESDAPVARTIRATIVSMVDEGATDAEVRDLLVSSFGEDIDYSPSGGGLTGLVWVLPVMVGAAAVVGLVFAVRRWQGGSGDGSQPAGQPLVLVGVVLVAVLAGVLVTRSTAGRGSSGSTSGDIRLSTRTLLIEAGVAQPSEAIDLYGEVLEIQPSNVEALAYRGWALWRGGDADAGRSDLEAAVELDPTYPDVRVFRASQRLSDDDFAGAAADLVALDSLEAAPIVGDLVAQSHLRERVAGGLARNGEILAALELLDAGIEKDPEAVSLLAERGWLLAGTGELQLVELSLVSLNEAIRIEPDNPWALGYRALVNSVLLGRQEPALADAEAFFGLPQRPIGLADLLVAEGLGPAG
;
A
#
# COMPACT_ATOMS: atom_id res chain seq x y z
N MET A 1 -4.81 26.64 -61.10
CA MET A 1 -3.95 25.56 -60.57
C MET A 1 -2.93 26.07 -59.53
N ARG A 2 -2.20 27.17 -59.73
CA ARG A 2 -1.17 27.68 -58.78
C ARG A 2 -1.66 27.97 -57.33
N ARG A 3 -2.83 28.55 -57.17
CA ARG A 3 -3.39 28.83 -55.82
C ARG A 3 -3.74 27.56 -55.00
N ARG A 4 -4.19 26.48 -55.63
CA ARG A 4 -4.51 25.22 -54.96
C ARG A 4 -3.25 24.49 -54.54
N ALA A 5 -2.19 24.50 -55.36
CA ALA A 5 -0.89 23.96 -55.00
C ALA A 5 -0.27 24.66 -53.79
N ALA A 6 -0.42 26.00 -53.68
CA ALA A 6 0.07 26.78 -52.53
C ALA A 6 -0.63 26.37 -51.24
N TRP A 7 -1.94 26.16 -51.23
CA TRP A 7 -2.66 25.71 -50.03
C TRP A 7 -2.30 24.28 -49.60
N PHE A 8 -2.05 23.38 -50.55
CA PHE A 8 -1.55 22.04 -50.25
C PHE A 8 -0.15 22.10 -49.66
N LEU A 9 0.70 22.97 -50.10
CA LEU A 9 2.06 23.16 -49.59
C LEU A 9 2.03 23.71 -48.17
N VAL A 10 1.17 24.68 -47.89
CA VAL A 10 0.95 25.21 -46.52
C VAL A 10 0.46 24.14 -45.57
N LEU A 11 -0.48 23.32 -46.00
CA LEU A 11 -1.04 22.23 -45.19
C LEU A 11 0.05 21.18 -44.90
N LEU A 12 0.87 20.82 -45.89
CA LEU A 12 1.97 19.87 -45.77
C LEU A 12 3.05 20.37 -44.83
N VAL A 13 3.40 21.66 -44.93
CA VAL A 13 4.37 22.34 -44.06
C VAL A 13 3.82 22.42 -42.61
N SER A 14 2.53 22.73 -42.46
CA SER A 14 1.90 22.79 -41.10
C SER A 14 1.86 21.43 -40.44
N VAL A 15 1.49 20.37 -41.18
CA VAL A 15 1.50 18.99 -40.66
C VAL A 15 2.95 18.55 -40.38
N GLY A 16 3.90 18.86 -41.27
CA GLY A 16 5.30 18.56 -41.04
C GLY A 16 5.86 19.30 -39.80
N ALA A 17 5.50 20.56 -39.60
CA ALA A 17 5.92 21.33 -38.43
C ALA A 17 5.30 20.76 -37.11
N LEU A 18 4.04 20.32 -37.16
CA LEU A 18 3.40 19.63 -36.01
C LEU A 18 4.11 18.33 -35.68
N VAL A 19 4.44 17.50 -36.67
CA VAL A 19 5.17 16.25 -36.46
C VAL A 19 6.58 16.51 -35.92
N VAL A 20 7.29 17.53 -36.44
CA VAL A 20 8.62 17.90 -35.92
C VAL A 20 8.53 18.44 -34.50
N ALA A 21 7.49 19.20 -34.14
CA ALA A 21 7.27 19.69 -32.78
C ALA A 21 6.98 18.55 -31.79
N GLU A 22 6.28 17.52 -32.23
CA GLU A 22 5.98 16.31 -31.42
C GLU A 22 7.24 15.42 -31.24
N THR A 23 8.12 15.39 -32.25
CA THR A 23 9.37 14.61 -32.24
C THR A 23 10.60 15.40 -31.75
N ALA A 24 10.44 16.70 -31.41
CA ALA A 24 11.51 17.47 -30.79
C ALA A 24 11.92 16.81 -29.47
N GLU A 25 13.22 16.51 -29.33
CA GLU A 25 13.78 15.96 -28.11
C GLU A 25 13.38 16.85 -26.93
N ARG A 26 12.51 16.33 -26.07
CA ARG A 26 12.23 16.95 -24.77
C ARG A 26 13.53 16.88 -23.96
N PRO A 27 13.90 17.93 -23.20
CA PRO A 27 15.04 17.85 -22.32
C PRO A 27 14.89 16.61 -21.42
N ALA A 28 16.00 15.90 -21.16
CA ALA A 28 15.98 14.73 -20.31
C ALA A 28 15.29 15.09 -18.97
N LEU A 29 14.22 14.38 -18.66
CA LEU A 29 13.45 14.57 -17.42
C LEU A 29 14.38 14.30 -16.24
N THR A 30 14.38 15.18 -15.26
CA THR A 30 15.01 14.90 -13.96
C THR A 30 14.19 13.85 -13.20
N ASN A 31 14.77 13.20 -12.19
CA ASN A 31 14.00 12.31 -11.31
C ASN A 31 12.79 13.03 -10.70
N ALA A 32 12.93 14.30 -10.35
CA ALA A 32 11.82 15.10 -9.83
C ALA A 32 10.69 15.29 -10.86
N ASP A 33 11.04 15.55 -12.13
CA ASP A 33 10.06 15.65 -13.21
C ASP A 33 9.34 14.31 -13.43
N ARG A 34 10.10 13.20 -13.45
CA ARG A 34 9.55 11.85 -13.59
C ARG A 34 8.58 11.49 -12.46
N VAL A 35 8.95 11.81 -11.22
CA VAL A 35 8.10 11.60 -10.04
C VAL A 35 6.81 12.40 -10.15
N HIS A 36 6.92 13.66 -10.60
CA HIS A 36 5.76 14.53 -10.77
C HIS A 36 4.82 14.01 -11.86
N ASP A 37 5.36 13.64 -13.03
CA ASP A 37 4.59 13.12 -14.16
C ASP A 37 3.89 11.80 -13.77
N LEU A 38 4.62 10.86 -13.15
CA LEU A 38 4.05 9.62 -12.65
C LEU A 38 2.93 9.88 -11.62
N ALA A 39 3.15 10.81 -10.68
CA ALA A 39 2.14 11.14 -9.69
C ALA A 39 0.90 11.84 -10.28
N GLN A 40 1.04 12.50 -11.45
CA GLN A 40 -0.11 13.07 -12.18
C GLN A 40 -0.92 12.02 -12.94
N ASP A 41 -0.28 10.96 -13.40
CA ASP A 41 -0.93 9.88 -14.17
C ASP A 41 -1.88 9.03 -13.32
N PHE A 42 -1.83 9.14 -11.99
CA PHE A 42 -2.65 8.33 -11.08
C PHE A 42 -3.63 9.17 -10.27
N ALA A 43 -4.86 8.67 -10.15
CA ALA A 43 -5.85 9.21 -9.24
C ALA A 43 -5.44 8.98 -7.78
N CYS A 44 -5.63 9.97 -6.93
CA CYS A 44 -5.56 9.77 -5.49
C CYS A 44 -6.71 8.86 -5.03
N PRO A 45 -6.46 7.70 -4.42
CA PRO A 45 -7.50 6.73 -4.11
C PRO A 45 -8.54 7.21 -3.08
N VAL A 46 -8.22 8.24 -2.29
CA VAL A 46 -9.11 8.83 -1.27
C VAL A 46 -9.64 10.21 -1.66
N CYS A 47 -9.26 10.75 -2.83
CA CYS A 47 -9.61 12.10 -3.22
C CYS A 47 -10.61 12.09 -4.38
N GLN A 48 -11.59 12.98 -4.34
CA GLN A 48 -12.59 13.08 -5.40
C GLN A 48 -11.99 13.67 -6.70
N GLY A 49 -11.34 12.82 -7.50
CA GLY A 49 -10.87 13.18 -8.84
C GLY A 49 -9.56 13.99 -8.90
N GLN A 50 -8.85 14.16 -7.78
CA GLN A 50 -7.51 14.76 -7.77
C GLN A 50 -6.46 13.70 -8.10
N SER A 51 -5.37 14.12 -8.75
CA SER A 51 -4.20 13.25 -8.94
C SER A 51 -3.41 13.09 -7.64
N ILE A 52 -2.57 12.05 -7.58
CA ILE A 52 -1.61 11.88 -6.47
C ILE A 52 -0.67 13.09 -6.37
N ALA A 53 -0.33 13.76 -7.50
CA ALA A 53 0.53 14.94 -7.51
C ALA A 53 -0.13 16.15 -6.82
N GLU A 54 -1.43 16.34 -7.01
CA GLU A 54 -2.16 17.53 -6.56
C GLU A 54 -2.77 17.37 -5.16
N SER A 55 -2.87 16.14 -4.65
CA SER A 55 -3.53 15.86 -3.39
C SER A 55 -2.59 16.05 -2.21
N ASP A 56 -3.08 16.76 -1.17
CA ASP A 56 -2.41 16.90 0.13
C ASP A 56 -2.82 15.83 1.16
N ALA A 57 -3.64 14.86 0.75
CA ALA A 57 -4.05 13.76 1.60
C ALA A 57 -2.82 12.96 2.10
N PRO A 58 -2.83 12.45 3.35
CA PRO A 58 -1.72 11.67 3.90
C PRO A 58 -1.32 10.49 3.00
N VAL A 59 -2.31 9.77 2.46
CA VAL A 59 -2.09 8.64 1.54
C VAL A 59 -1.39 9.08 0.24
N ALA A 60 -1.78 10.23 -0.34
CA ALA A 60 -1.14 10.73 -1.55
C ALA A 60 0.33 11.12 -1.29
N ARG A 61 0.63 11.67 -0.11
CA ARG A 61 2.02 11.96 0.31
C ARG A 61 2.84 10.69 0.47
N THR A 62 2.26 9.63 1.04
CA THR A 62 2.92 8.33 1.19
C THR A 62 3.19 7.71 -0.17
N ILE A 63 2.20 7.71 -1.07
CA ILE A 63 2.38 7.17 -2.42
C ILE A 63 3.46 7.97 -3.18
N ARG A 64 3.47 9.31 -3.09
CA ARG A 64 4.54 10.12 -3.70
C ARG A 64 5.92 9.77 -3.13
N ALA A 65 6.03 9.55 -1.82
CA ALA A 65 7.29 9.14 -1.21
C ALA A 65 7.76 7.77 -1.75
N THR A 66 6.84 6.83 -1.96
CA THR A 66 7.14 5.53 -2.59
C THR A 66 7.60 5.69 -4.02
N ILE A 67 6.93 6.53 -4.82
CA ILE A 67 7.34 6.83 -6.21
C ILE A 67 8.76 7.44 -6.22
N VAL A 68 9.06 8.39 -5.31
CA VAL A 68 10.39 8.99 -5.16
C VAL A 68 11.44 7.91 -4.90
N SER A 69 11.21 7.05 -3.91
CA SER A 69 12.15 5.97 -3.56
C SER A 69 12.45 5.07 -4.75
N MET A 70 11.41 4.60 -5.45
CA MET A 70 11.56 3.73 -6.61
C MET A 70 12.31 4.40 -7.76
N VAL A 71 11.98 5.66 -8.06
CA VAL A 71 12.66 6.42 -9.13
C VAL A 71 14.13 6.67 -8.79
N ASP A 72 14.45 6.96 -7.53
CA ASP A 72 15.82 7.18 -7.07
C ASP A 72 16.63 5.88 -7.05
N GLU A 73 15.98 4.75 -6.83
CA GLU A 73 16.56 3.39 -6.94
C GLU A 73 16.74 2.94 -8.39
N GLY A 74 16.26 3.73 -9.36
CA GLY A 74 16.41 3.46 -10.78
C GLY A 74 15.31 2.62 -11.41
N ALA A 75 14.18 2.45 -10.73
CA ALA A 75 13.02 1.75 -11.29
C ALA A 75 12.50 2.44 -12.57
N THR A 76 12.02 1.66 -13.49
CA THR A 76 11.37 2.13 -14.71
C THR A 76 9.95 2.63 -14.42
N ASP A 77 9.42 3.52 -15.28
CA ASP A 77 8.05 4.02 -15.14
C ASP A 77 7.01 2.88 -15.21
N ALA A 78 7.31 1.81 -15.95
CA ALA A 78 6.48 0.62 -16.01
C ALA A 78 6.43 -0.14 -14.67
N GLU A 79 7.56 -0.31 -14.00
CA GLU A 79 7.64 -0.97 -12.69
C GLU A 79 6.90 -0.17 -11.61
N VAL A 80 7.02 1.15 -11.63
CA VAL A 80 6.26 2.02 -10.72
C VAL A 80 4.75 1.90 -10.99
N ARG A 81 4.34 1.90 -12.27
CA ARG A 81 2.95 1.74 -12.68
C ARG A 81 2.39 0.38 -12.25
N ASP A 82 3.12 -0.69 -12.51
CA ASP A 82 2.71 -2.04 -12.14
C ASP A 82 2.53 -2.20 -10.62
N LEU A 83 3.42 -1.60 -9.83
CA LEU A 83 3.28 -1.58 -8.37
C LEU A 83 2.01 -0.84 -7.94
N LEU A 84 1.77 0.36 -8.48
CA LEU A 84 0.61 1.17 -8.09
C LEU A 84 -0.70 0.50 -8.51
N VAL A 85 -0.76 -0.04 -9.73
CA VAL A 85 -1.94 -0.76 -10.24
C VAL A 85 -2.18 -2.04 -9.44
N SER A 86 -1.13 -2.80 -9.11
CA SER A 86 -1.29 -4.00 -8.28
C SER A 86 -1.74 -3.69 -6.85
N SER A 87 -1.31 -2.55 -6.30
CA SER A 87 -1.64 -2.15 -4.92
C SER A 87 -3.01 -1.48 -4.78
N PHE A 88 -3.43 -0.71 -5.80
CA PHE A 88 -4.62 0.14 -5.71
C PHE A 88 -5.67 -0.16 -6.80
N GLY A 89 -5.37 -1.06 -7.75
CA GLY A 89 -6.24 -1.44 -8.86
C GLY A 89 -6.07 -0.56 -10.10
N GLU A 90 -6.59 -1.04 -11.24
CA GLU A 90 -6.49 -0.36 -12.54
C GLU A 90 -7.26 0.98 -12.59
N ASP A 91 -8.23 1.17 -11.72
CA ASP A 91 -9.10 2.35 -11.71
C ASP A 91 -8.39 3.65 -11.33
N ILE A 92 -7.21 3.55 -10.69
CA ILE A 92 -6.42 4.74 -10.33
C ILE A 92 -5.56 5.25 -11.50
N ASP A 93 -5.35 4.46 -12.55
CA ASP A 93 -4.52 4.85 -13.70
C ASP A 93 -5.34 5.69 -14.69
N TYR A 94 -4.98 6.97 -14.86
CA TYR A 94 -5.60 7.86 -15.85
C TYR A 94 -5.13 7.58 -17.26
N SER A 95 -4.02 6.85 -17.44
CA SER A 95 -3.45 6.49 -18.74
C SER A 95 -3.71 4.99 -19.02
N PRO A 96 -4.93 4.62 -19.45
CA PRO A 96 -5.26 3.23 -19.70
C PRO A 96 -4.30 2.65 -20.73
N SER A 97 -3.76 1.47 -20.43
CA SER A 97 -2.87 0.73 -21.32
C SER A 97 -3.45 0.67 -22.73
N GLY A 98 -2.71 1.17 -23.73
CA GLY A 98 -3.14 1.19 -25.14
C GLY A 98 -3.26 -0.18 -25.80
N GLY A 99 -3.35 -1.27 -25.04
CA GLY A 99 -3.49 -2.66 -25.49
C GLY A 99 -4.93 -3.13 -25.54
N GLY A 100 -5.26 -3.93 -26.55
CA GLY A 100 -6.58 -4.53 -26.72
C GLY A 100 -7.65 -3.61 -27.30
N LEU A 101 -8.92 -3.84 -26.95
CA LEU A 101 -10.09 -3.07 -27.46
C LEU A 101 -10.07 -1.59 -27.04
N THR A 102 -9.36 -1.23 -26.00
CA THR A 102 -9.19 0.16 -25.53
C THR A 102 -8.38 1.03 -26.50
N GLY A 103 -7.46 0.47 -27.29
CA GLY A 103 -6.77 1.18 -28.36
C GLY A 103 -7.70 1.66 -29.48
N LEU A 104 -8.87 1.01 -29.67
CA LEU A 104 -9.87 1.42 -30.66
C LEU A 104 -10.49 2.79 -30.34
N VAL A 105 -10.50 3.23 -29.09
CA VAL A 105 -11.02 4.55 -28.68
C VAL A 105 -10.22 5.68 -29.32
N TRP A 106 -8.92 5.48 -29.53
CA TRP A 106 -8.03 6.45 -30.16
C TRP A 106 -8.00 6.35 -31.69
N VAL A 107 -8.16 5.14 -32.24
CA VAL A 107 -8.11 4.90 -33.68
C VAL A 107 -9.46 5.26 -34.35
N LEU A 108 -10.57 5.05 -33.69
CA LEU A 108 -11.91 5.24 -34.25
C LEU A 108 -12.23 6.70 -34.64
N PRO A 109 -11.91 7.74 -33.83
CA PRO A 109 -12.09 9.13 -34.21
C PRO A 109 -11.23 9.52 -35.44
N VAL A 110 -10.00 9.02 -35.49
CA VAL A 110 -9.06 9.28 -36.61
C VAL A 110 -9.60 8.63 -37.89
N MET A 111 -10.10 7.39 -37.82
CA MET A 111 -10.70 6.68 -38.97
C MET A 111 -11.94 7.38 -39.44
N VAL A 112 -12.84 7.81 -38.56
CA VAL A 112 -14.06 8.55 -38.90
C VAL A 112 -13.71 9.90 -39.52
N GLY A 113 -12.74 10.62 -38.96
CA GLY A 113 -12.23 11.89 -39.53
C GLY A 113 -11.64 11.69 -40.94
N ALA A 114 -10.81 10.66 -41.12
CA ALA A 114 -10.24 10.33 -42.45
C ALA A 114 -11.32 9.95 -43.47
N ALA A 115 -12.30 9.14 -43.09
CA ALA A 115 -13.44 8.75 -43.95
C ALA A 115 -14.28 9.97 -44.35
N ALA A 116 -14.51 10.90 -43.40
CA ALA A 116 -15.25 12.14 -43.68
C ALA A 116 -14.48 13.03 -44.68
N VAL A 117 -13.14 13.17 -44.51
CA VAL A 117 -12.29 13.93 -45.46
C VAL A 117 -12.30 13.28 -46.85
N VAL A 118 -12.15 11.96 -46.95
CA VAL A 118 -12.22 11.22 -48.22
C VAL A 118 -13.58 11.39 -48.89
N GLY A 119 -14.67 11.28 -48.11
CA GLY A 119 -16.03 11.51 -48.58
C GLY A 119 -16.23 12.93 -49.10
N LEU A 120 -15.70 13.94 -48.41
CA LEU A 120 -15.76 15.34 -48.84
C LEU A 120 -14.97 15.59 -50.14
N VAL A 121 -13.74 15.03 -50.22
CA VAL A 121 -12.94 15.12 -51.45
C VAL A 121 -13.62 14.46 -52.62
N PHE A 122 -14.23 13.30 -52.42
CA PHE A 122 -14.98 12.60 -53.46
C PHE A 122 -16.23 13.39 -53.90
N ALA A 123 -16.99 13.96 -52.95
CA ALA A 123 -18.13 14.81 -53.23
C ALA A 123 -17.72 16.07 -54.01
N VAL A 124 -16.64 16.76 -53.61
CA VAL A 124 -16.11 17.96 -54.32
C VAL A 124 -15.61 17.60 -55.74
N ARG A 125 -14.91 16.47 -55.91
CA ARG A 125 -14.45 16.00 -57.22
C ARG A 125 -15.63 15.64 -58.13
N ARG A 126 -16.68 15.02 -57.62
CA ARG A 126 -17.90 14.70 -58.35
C ARG A 126 -18.64 15.97 -58.81
N TRP A 127 -18.65 17.03 -58.00
CA TRP A 127 -19.23 18.32 -58.35
C TRP A 127 -18.41 19.11 -59.35
N GLN A 128 -17.10 18.95 -59.40
CA GLN A 128 -16.21 19.65 -60.33
C GLN A 128 -16.10 18.95 -61.69
N GLY A 129 -16.52 17.67 -61.80
CA GLY A 129 -16.51 16.90 -63.05
C GLY A 129 -17.78 17.05 -63.94
N GLY A 130 -18.74 17.84 -63.54
CA GLY A 130 -19.99 18.05 -64.25
C GLY A 130 -20.04 19.38 -65.00
N SER A 131 -19.23 19.52 -66.07
CA SER A 131 -19.40 20.60 -67.04
C SER A 131 -20.05 19.99 -68.26
N GLY A 132 -21.40 20.06 -68.35
CA GLY A 132 -22.12 19.68 -69.53
C GLY A 132 -23.61 19.37 -69.28
N ASP A 133 -24.43 20.33 -69.69
CA ASP A 133 -25.83 20.24 -69.97
C ASP A 133 -26.85 20.14 -68.82
N GLY A 134 -27.76 21.07 -68.85
CA GLY A 134 -28.74 21.43 -67.88
C GLY A 134 -29.80 20.40 -67.57
N SER A 135 -29.54 19.57 -66.59
CA SER A 135 -30.59 18.92 -65.80
C SER A 135 -30.04 18.66 -64.41
N GLN A 136 -30.45 19.45 -63.42
CA GLN A 136 -30.14 19.20 -62.01
C GLN A 136 -30.88 17.90 -61.62
N PRO A 137 -30.13 16.87 -61.15
CA PRO A 137 -30.81 15.72 -60.56
C PRO A 137 -31.34 16.11 -59.16
N ALA A 138 -32.62 15.90 -58.98
CA ALA A 138 -33.41 16.24 -57.77
C ALA A 138 -32.96 15.52 -56.47
N GLY A 139 -31.79 14.87 -56.47
CA GLY A 139 -31.25 14.12 -55.31
C GLY A 139 -30.09 14.78 -54.59
N GLN A 140 -29.59 15.95 -55.00
CA GLN A 140 -28.42 16.60 -54.39
C GLN A 140 -28.63 17.09 -52.96
N PRO A 141 -29.79 17.63 -52.53
CA PRO A 141 -30.00 17.98 -51.13
C PRO A 141 -30.08 16.77 -50.21
N LEU A 142 -30.55 15.62 -50.67
CA LEU A 142 -30.68 14.40 -49.86
C LEU A 142 -29.32 13.79 -49.47
N VAL A 143 -28.34 13.85 -50.35
CA VAL A 143 -26.97 13.34 -50.05
C VAL A 143 -26.26 14.25 -49.06
N LEU A 144 -26.40 15.58 -49.16
CA LEU A 144 -25.88 16.54 -48.18
C LEU A 144 -26.55 16.38 -46.83
N VAL A 145 -27.86 16.23 -46.80
CA VAL A 145 -28.59 15.97 -45.54
C VAL A 145 -28.16 14.63 -44.93
N GLY A 146 -27.93 13.60 -45.75
CA GLY A 146 -27.44 12.30 -45.29
C GLY A 146 -26.03 12.39 -44.67
N VAL A 147 -25.10 13.11 -45.28
CA VAL A 147 -23.72 13.31 -44.74
C VAL A 147 -23.75 14.13 -43.45
N VAL A 148 -24.57 15.18 -43.39
CA VAL A 148 -24.72 15.99 -42.15
C VAL A 148 -25.39 15.17 -41.06
N LEU A 149 -26.40 14.36 -41.37
CA LEU A 149 -27.05 13.47 -40.40
C LEU A 149 -26.10 12.42 -39.86
N VAL A 150 -25.25 11.80 -40.69
CA VAL A 150 -24.24 10.84 -40.26
C VAL A 150 -23.18 11.52 -39.42
N ALA A 151 -22.72 12.71 -39.76
CA ALA A 151 -21.75 13.49 -38.97
C ALA A 151 -22.35 13.92 -37.60
N VAL A 152 -23.60 14.34 -37.57
CA VAL A 152 -24.32 14.69 -36.34
C VAL A 152 -24.57 13.45 -35.48
N LEU A 153 -25.00 12.33 -36.09
CA LEU A 153 -25.17 11.06 -35.37
C LEU A 153 -23.85 10.53 -34.80
N ALA A 154 -22.78 10.59 -35.59
CA ALA A 154 -21.44 10.23 -35.10
C ALA A 154 -20.97 11.16 -33.97
N GLY A 155 -21.20 12.46 -34.12
CA GLY A 155 -20.89 13.44 -33.03
C GLY A 155 -21.72 13.20 -31.76
N VAL A 156 -23.02 12.91 -31.92
CA VAL A 156 -23.89 12.58 -30.76
C VAL A 156 -23.54 11.23 -30.16
N LEU A 157 -23.14 10.24 -30.96
CA LEU A 157 -22.64 8.95 -30.43
C LEU A 157 -21.30 9.11 -29.66
N VAL A 158 -20.38 9.90 -30.20
CA VAL A 158 -19.10 10.21 -29.52
C VAL A 158 -19.35 11.01 -28.25
N THR A 159 -20.19 12.04 -28.29
CA THR A 159 -20.52 12.81 -27.07
C THR A 159 -21.28 11.98 -26.04
N ARG A 160 -22.16 11.04 -26.47
CA ARG A 160 -22.83 10.12 -25.55
C ARG A 160 -21.86 9.05 -24.96
N SER A 161 -20.91 8.58 -25.76
CA SER A 161 -19.91 7.62 -25.28
C SER A 161 -18.84 8.26 -24.39
N THR A 162 -18.57 9.56 -24.56
CA THR A 162 -17.68 10.33 -23.67
C THR A 162 -18.43 10.99 -22.49
N ALA A 163 -19.70 11.33 -22.64
CA ALA A 163 -20.55 11.84 -21.56
C ALA A 163 -20.94 10.77 -20.52
N GLY A 164 -20.70 9.49 -20.81
CA GLY A 164 -20.91 8.40 -19.85
C GLY A 164 -19.83 8.29 -18.77
N ARG A 165 -18.82 9.15 -18.77
CA ARG A 165 -17.80 9.28 -17.71
C ARG A 165 -17.82 10.62 -16.96
N GLY A 166 -18.76 11.48 -17.26
CA GLY A 166 -19.09 12.61 -16.42
C GLY A 166 -20.15 12.17 -15.45
N SER A 167 -19.90 12.30 -14.14
CA SER A 167 -20.86 12.24 -13.04
C SER A 167 -22.30 12.02 -13.54
N SER A 168 -22.68 10.77 -13.77
CA SER A 168 -24.09 10.43 -13.94
C SER A 168 -24.74 10.67 -12.58
N GLY A 169 -25.12 11.93 -12.35
CA GLY A 169 -26.07 12.22 -11.35
C GLY A 169 -27.31 11.41 -11.67
N SER A 170 -27.50 10.28 -11.04
CA SER A 170 -28.80 9.71 -10.88
C SER A 170 -29.60 10.71 -10.07
N THR A 171 -30.47 11.42 -10.75
CA THR A 171 -31.56 12.11 -10.09
C THR A 171 -32.38 11.06 -9.39
N SER A 172 -32.27 11.03 -8.09
CA SER A 172 -33.00 10.26 -7.10
C SER A 172 -32.30 8.98 -6.59
N GLY A 173 -31.97 9.02 -5.33
CA GLY A 173 -31.74 7.91 -4.45
C GLY A 173 -30.27 7.56 -4.30
N ASP A 174 -29.89 7.48 -3.07
CA ASP A 174 -28.72 6.82 -2.50
C ASP A 174 -27.54 6.64 -3.48
N ILE A 175 -26.60 7.57 -3.40
CA ILE A 175 -25.22 7.27 -3.77
C ILE A 175 -24.81 6.19 -2.77
N ARG A 176 -25.02 4.93 -3.11
CA ARG A 176 -24.36 3.82 -2.41
C ARG A 176 -22.90 4.04 -2.66
N LEU A 177 -22.21 4.58 -1.66
CA LEU A 177 -20.77 4.65 -1.63
C LEU A 177 -20.27 3.26 -2.02
N SER A 178 -19.35 3.18 -2.99
CA SER A 178 -18.80 1.88 -3.35
C SER A 178 -18.13 1.29 -2.12
N THR A 179 -18.18 -0.02 -1.93
CA THR A 179 -17.53 -0.73 -0.83
C THR A 179 -16.09 -0.26 -0.64
N ARG A 180 -15.39 -0.01 -1.74
CA ARG A 180 -14.03 0.51 -1.73
C ARG A 180 -13.93 1.92 -1.13
N THR A 181 -14.84 2.82 -1.45
CA THR A 181 -14.86 4.18 -0.87
C THR A 181 -15.08 4.10 0.64
N LEU A 182 -16.02 3.26 1.07
CA LEU A 182 -16.28 3.03 2.51
C LEU A 182 -15.07 2.46 3.24
N LEU A 183 -14.34 1.50 2.65
CA LEU A 183 -13.11 0.95 3.23
C LEU A 183 -12.02 2.01 3.38
N ILE A 184 -11.84 2.86 2.38
CA ILE A 184 -10.85 3.93 2.42
C ILE A 184 -11.24 4.98 3.48
N GLU A 185 -12.50 5.39 3.53
CA GLU A 185 -12.99 6.34 4.54
C GLU A 185 -12.84 5.76 5.95
N ALA A 186 -13.20 4.50 6.14
CA ALA A 186 -13.04 3.80 7.41
C ALA A 186 -11.59 3.74 7.88
N GLY A 187 -10.64 3.53 6.96
CA GLY A 187 -9.20 3.45 7.28
C GLY A 187 -8.59 4.73 7.82
N VAL A 188 -9.22 5.89 7.60
CA VAL A 188 -8.75 7.21 8.08
C VAL A 188 -9.69 7.85 9.11
N ALA A 189 -10.84 7.23 9.37
CA ALA A 189 -11.85 7.73 10.30
C ALA A 189 -11.45 7.55 11.77
N GLN A 190 -12.16 8.24 12.67
CA GLN A 190 -12.04 7.98 14.10
C GLN A 190 -12.60 6.58 14.44
N PRO A 191 -12.12 5.91 15.49
CA PRO A 191 -12.46 4.51 15.77
C PRO A 191 -13.95 4.19 15.79
N SER A 192 -14.78 5.07 16.36
CA SER A 192 -16.23 4.85 16.39
C SER A 192 -16.88 4.97 15.00
N GLU A 193 -16.45 5.94 14.21
CA GLU A 193 -16.92 6.15 12.84
C GLU A 193 -16.42 5.02 11.92
N ALA A 194 -15.19 4.56 12.10
CA ALA A 194 -14.63 3.44 11.37
C ALA A 194 -15.47 2.15 11.56
N ILE A 195 -15.94 1.87 12.79
CA ILE A 195 -16.81 0.74 13.08
C ILE A 195 -18.12 0.81 12.27
N ASP A 196 -18.73 1.99 12.20
CA ASP A 196 -19.97 2.19 11.43
C ASP A 196 -19.72 2.01 9.92
N LEU A 197 -18.66 2.60 9.38
CA LEU A 197 -18.29 2.49 7.96
C LEU A 197 -17.94 1.05 7.55
N TYR A 198 -17.16 0.33 8.36
CA TYR A 198 -16.94 -1.11 8.11
C TYR A 198 -18.23 -1.90 8.25
N GLY A 199 -19.14 -1.49 9.12
CA GLY A 199 -20.48 -2.05 9.22
C GLY A 199 -21.27 -1.92 7.92
N GLU A 200 -21.27 -0.72 7.29
CA GLU A 200 -21.90 -0.49 5.99
C GLU A 200 -21.27 -1.34 4.88
N VAL A 201 -19.93 -1.51 4.90
CA VAL A 201 -19.26 -2.45 3.98
C VAL A 201 -19.80 -3.86 4.14
N LEU A 202 -19.98 -4.32 5.37
CA LEU A 202 -20.44 -5.68 5.66
C LEU A 202 -21.93 -5.89 5.39
N GLU A 203 -22.74 -4.82 5.37
CA GLU A 203 -24.13 -4.89 4.87
C GLU A 203 -24.16 -5.16 3.35
N ILE A 204 -23.19 -4.63 2.60
CA ILE A 204 -23.08 -4.82 1.15
C ILE A 204 -22.36 -6.13 0.81
N GLN A 205 -21.29 -6.44 1.55
CA GLN A 205 -20.40 -7.60 1.36
C GLN A 205 -20.15 -8.28 2.71
N PRO A 206 -21.03 -9.18 3.19
CA PRO A 206 -20.89 -9.81 4.50
C PRO A 206 -19.62 -10.64 4.71
N SER A 207 -18.98 -11.07 3.62
CA SER A 207 -17.72 -11.83 3.63
C SER A 207 -16.50 -10.99 3.28
N ASN A 208 -16.56 -9.67 3.42
CA ASN A 208 -15.40 -8.81 3.18
C ASN A 208 -14.39 -8.95 4.33
N VAL A 209 -13.29 -9.65 4.06
CA VAL A 209 -12.26 -9.99 5.07
C VAL A 209 -11.61 -8.75 5.66
N GLU A 210 -11.30 -7.75 4.84
CA GLU A 210 -10.72 -6.49 5.29
C GLU A 210 -11.65 -5.77 6.27
N ALA A 211 -12.93 -5.61 5.90
CA ALA A 211 -13.91 -4.95 6.77
C ALA A 211 -14.09 -5.70 8.09
N LEU A 212 -14.14 -7.04 8.08
CA LEU A 212 -14.22 -7.85 9.30
C LEU A 212 -12.96 -7.67 10.17
N ALA A 213 -11.76 -7.75 9.57
CA ALA A 213 -10.51 -7.64 10.30
C ALA A 213 -10.38 -6.27 10.99
N TYR A 214 -10.61 -5.19 10.25
CA TYR A 214 -10.44 -3.85 10.79
C TYR A 214 -11.59 -3.41 11.70
N ARG A 215 -12.85 -3.83 11.43
CA ARG A 215 -13.95 -3.62 12.38
C ARG A 215 -13.72 -4.38 13.67
N GLY A 216 -13.32 -5.64 13.59
CA GLY A 216 -12.98 -6.46 14.74
C GLY A 216 -11.88 -5.83 15.60
N TRP A 217 -10.83 -5.33 14.95
CA TRP A 217 -9.76 -4.61 15.63
C TRP A 217 -10.26 -3.33 16.32
N ALA A 218 -11.09 -2.52 15.64
CA ALA A 218 -11.64 -1.28 16.19
C ALA A 218 -12.60 -1.54 17.36
N LEU A 219 -13.48 -2.54 17.25
CA LEU A 219 -14.41 -2.97 18.31
C LEU A 219 -13.65 -3.42 19.55
N TRP A 220 -12.67 -4.33 19.39
CA TRP A 220 -11.85 -4.79 20.50
C TRP A 220 -11.16 -3.64 21.23
N ARG A 221 -10.51 -2.74 20.50
CA ARG A 221 -9.87 -1.56 21.09
C ARG A 221 -10.86 -0.58 21.71
N GLY A 222 -12.07 -0.52 21.20
CA GLY A 222 -13.17 0.31 21.70
C GLY A 222 -13.85 -0.25 22.96
N GLY A 223 -13.46 -1.47 23.39
CA GLY A 223 -13.97 -2.13 24.61
C GLY A 223 -15.07 -3.15 24.35
N ASP A 224 -15.53 -3.33 23.12
CA ASP A 224 -16.43 -4.43 22.73
C ASP A 224 -15.60 -5.65 22.30
N ALA A 225 -15.00 -6.30 23.31
CA ALA A 225 -14.06 -7.41 23.08
C ALA A 225 -14.73 -8.63 22.44
N ASP A 226 -15.99 -8.93 22.77
CA ASP A 226 -16.68 -10.11 22.25
C ASP A 226 -17.06 -9.95 20.78
N ALA A 227 -17.59 -8.78 20.38
CA ALA A 227 -17.88 -8.49 18.99
C ALA A 227 -16.58 -8.43 18.17
N GLY A 228 -15.54 -7.80 18.71
CA GLY A 228 -14.23 -7.75 18.07
C GLY A 228 -13.63 -9.12 17.81
N ARG A 229 -13.70 -10.03 18.80
CA ARG A 229 -13.24 -11.42 18.67
C ARG A 229 -14.01 -12.16 17.58
N SER A 230 -15.33 -12.02 17.56
CA SER A 230 -16.20 -12.66 16.56
C SER A 230 -15.82 -12.26 15.14
N ASP A 231 -15.58 -10.98 14.90
CA ASP A 231 -15.19 -10.47 13.59
C ASP A 231 -13.80 -10.94 13.16
N LEU A 232 -12.83 -10.94 14.09
CA LEU A 232 -11.46 -11.42 13.81
C LEU A 232 -11.43 -12.93 13.52
N GLU A 233 -12.23 -13.72 14.23
CA GLU A 233 -12.36 -15.16 13.98
C GLU A 233 -12.99 -15.42 12.60
N ALA A 234 -14.08 -14.72 12.28
CA ALA A 234 -14.74 -14.82 10.98
C ALA A 234 -13.79 -14.41 9.83
N ALA A 235 -13.00 -13.36 10.00
CA ALA A 235 -12.05 -12.94 9.00
C ALA A 235 -10.97 -14.00 8.73
N VAL A 236 -10.42 -14.63 9.77
CA VAL A 236 -9.44 -15.72 9.61
C VAL A 236 -10.08 -16.99 9.02
N GLU A 237 -11.34 -17.27 9.32
CA GLU A 237 -12.05 -18.41 8.75
C GLU A 237 -12.29 -18.22 7.25
N LEU A 238 -12.63 -16.99 6.83
CA LEU A 238 -12.84 -16.65 5.43
C LEU A 238 -11.54 -16.58 4.61
N ASP A 239 -10.50 -15.98 5.15
CA ASP A 239 -9.18 -15.94 4.52
C ASP A 239 -8.06 -16.14 5.55
N PRO A 240 -7.59 -17.39 5.71
CA PRO A 240 -6.48 -17.71 6.61
C PRO A 240 -5.15 -17.06 6.20
N THR A 241 -5.05 -16.56 4.97
CA THR A 241 -3.83 -15.99 4.41
C THR A 241 -3.77 -14.47 4.50
N TYR A 242 -4.80 -13.81 5.05
CA TYR A 242 -4.82 -12.37 5.25
C TYR A 242 -3.93 -11.97 6.44
N PRO A 243 -2.78 -11.26 6.20
CA PRO A 243 -1.76 -11.09 7.24
C PRO A 243 -2.21 -10.21 8.41
N ASP A 244 -2.94 -9.12 8.13
CA ASP A 244 -3.30 -8.12 9.15
C ASP A 244 -4.16 -8.72 10.26
N VAL A 245 -5.11 -9.59 9.88
CA VAL A 245 -5.98 -10.23 10.86
C VAL A 245 -5.22 -11.15 11.81
N ARG A 246 -4.10 -11.75 11.35
CA ARG A 246 -3.24 -12.55 12.22
C ARG A 246 -2.60 -11.69 13.32
N VAL A 247 -2.12 -10.50 12.98
CA VAL A 247 -1.54 -9.56 13.96
C VAL A 247 -2.61 -9.05 14.93
N PHE A 248 -3.78 -8.69 14.41
CA PHE A 248 -4.88 -8.19 15.22
C PHE A 248 -5.39 -9.25 16.20
N ARG A 249 -5.60 -10.49 15.73
CA ARG A 249 -6.05 -11.59 16.58
C ARG A 249 -4.97 -12.03 17.58
N ALA A 250 -3.69 -12.06 17.19
CA ALA A 250 -2.60 -12.33 18.11
C ALA A 250 -2.54 -11.27 19.23
N SER A 251 -2.73 -9.99 18.89
CA SER A 251 -2.76 -8.91 19.88
C SER A 251 -3.96 -9.01 20.83
N GLN A 252 -5.13 -9.37 20.32
CA GLN A 252 -6.32 -9.60 21.12
C GLN A 252 -6.12 -10.82 22.05
N ARG A 253 -5.64 -11.96 21.52
CA ARG A 253 -5.37 -13.17 22.30
C ARG A 253 -4.32 -12.95 23.39
N LEU A 254 -3.26 -12.15 23.10
CA LEU A 254 -2.29 -11.75 24.10
C LEU A 254 -2.95 -11.01 25.28
N SER A 255 -3.93 -10.15 25.03
CA SER A 255 -4.64 -9.44 26.10
C SER A 255 -5.60 -10.33 26.89
N ASP A 256 -6.03 -11.42 26.31
CA ASP A 256 -6.89 -12.43 26.95
C ASP A 256 -6.07 -13.55 27.63
N ASP A 257 -4.74 -13.39 27.73
CA ASP A 257 -3.78 -14.38 28.23
C ASP A 257 -3.78 -15.72 27.45
N ASP A 258 -4.35 -15.76 26.23
CA ASP A 258 -4.23 -16.89 25.29
C ASP A 258 -2.91 -16.80 24.52
N PHE A 259 -1.80 -17.02 25.24
CA PHE A 259 -0.45 -16.91 24.66
C PHE A 259 -0.19 -17.98 23.60
N ALA A 260 -0.72 -19.18 23.77
CA ALA A 260 -0.57 -20.25 22.79
C ALA A 260 -1.31 -19.94 21.48
N GLY A 261 -2.53 -19.42 21.56
CA GLY A 261 -3.27 -18.97 20.39
C GLY A 261 -2.62 -17.77 19.70
N ALA A 262 -2.09 -16.82 20.47
CA ALA A 262 -1.35 -15.69 19.94
C ALA A 262 -0.07 -16.14 19.20
N ALA A 263 0.69 -17.07 19.78
CA ALA A 263 1.87 -17.65 19.13
C ALA A 263 1.52 -18.39 17.83
N ALA A 264 0.43 -19.14 17.81
CA ALA A 264 -0.04 -19.82 16.60
C ALA A 264 -0.37 -18.84 15.46
N ASP A 265 -0.96 -17.68 15.77
CA ASP A 265 -1.21 -16.64 14.75
C ASP A 265 0.09 -16.02 14.24
N LEU A 266 1.08 -15.78 15.10
CA LEU A 266 2.38 -15.25 14.70
C LEU A 266 3.18 -16.25 13.84
N VAL A 267 3.14 -17.54 14.19
CA VAL A 267 3.74 -18.61 13.37
C VAL A 267 3.03 -18.73 12.01
N ALA A 268 1.69 -18.62 11.99
CA ALA A 268 0.94 -18.60 10.75
C ALA A 268 1.33 -17.39 9.88
N LEU A 269 1.46 -16.19 10.48
CA LEU A 269 1.93 -14.98 9.81
C LEU A 269 3.33 -15.17 9.19
N ASP A 270 4.20 -15.92 9.84
CA ASP A 270 5.56 -16.19 9.35
C ASP A 270 5.59 -16.95 8.02
N SER A 271 4.55 -17.71 7.72
CA SER A 271 4.40 -18.45 6.47
C SER A 271 3.76 -17.61 5.34
N LEU A 272 3.31 -16.39 5.64
CA LEU A 272 2.64 -15.52 4.67
C LEU A 272 3.60 -14.49 4.06
N GLU A 273 3.35 -14.14 2.81
CA GLU A 273 4.01 -12.99 2.16
C GLU A 273 3.32 -11.69 2.62
N ALA A 274 3.66 -11.25 3.83
CA ALA A 274 3.09 -10.03 4.39
C ALA A 274 3.83 -8.79 3.89
N ALA A 275 3.10 -7.68 3.72
CA ALA A 275 3.71 -6.39 3.45
C ALA A 275 4.67 -5.98 4.59
N PRO A 276 5.78 -5.26 4.31
CA PRO A 276 6.76 -4.86 5.32
C PRO A 276 6.13 -4.16 6.53
N ILE A 277 5.09 -3.34 6.31
CA ILE A 277 4.39 -2.63 7.37
C ILE A 277 3.77 -3.55 8.43
N VAL A 278 3.39 -4.78 8.05
CA VAL A 278 2.84 -5.77 9.00
C VAL A 278 3.96 -6.28 9.92
N GLY A 279 5.14 -6.54 9.35
CA GLY A 279 6.33 -6.89 10.11
C GLY A 279 6.75 -5.77 11.08
N ASP A 280 6.75 -4.53 10.60
CA ASP A 280 7.04 -3.35 11.41
C ASP A 280 6.04 -3.20 12.57
N LEU A 281 4.76 -3.48 12.35
CA LEU A 281 3.76 -3.42 13.41
C LEU A 281 4.02 -4.47 14.51
N VAL A 282 4.39 -5.69 14.13
CA VAL A 282 4.77 -6.75 15.07
C VAL A 282 6.00 -6.34 15.88
N ALA A 283 7.04 -5.82 15.21
CA ALA A 283 8.29 -5.39 15.85
C ALA A 283 8.08 -4.19 16.80
N GLN A 284 7.41 -3.12 16.32
CA GLN A 284 7.16 -1.91 17.11
C GLN A 284 6.27 -2.16 18.34
N SER A 285 5.34 -3.11 18.25
CA SER A 285 4.49 -3.50 19.39
C SER A 285 5.14 -4.50 20.34
N HIS A 286 6.35 -4.98 20.02
CA HIS A 286 7.04 -6.06 20.73
C HIS A 286 6.13 -7.29 20.94
N LEU A 287 5.32 -7.60 19.91
CA LEU A 287 4.27 -8.60 20.06
C LEU A 287 4.84 -10.00 20.32
N ARG A 288 5.94 -10.37 19.63
CA ARG A 288 6.58 -11.68 19.82
C ARG A 288 7.17 -11.84 21.22
N GLU A 289 7.90 -10.84 21.68
CA GLU A 289 8.53 -10.82 23.00
C GLU A 289 7.48 -10.92 24.11
N ARG A 290 6.37 -10.19 23.98
CA ARG A 290 5.27 -10.21 24.95
C ARG A 290 4.55 -11.56 24.98
N VAL A 291 4.32 -12.16 23.82
CA VAL A 291 3.73 -13.52 23.72
C VAL A 291 4.70 -14.55 24.26
N ALA A 292 5.98 -14.50 23.89
CA ALA A 292 7.01 -15.40 24.41
C ALA A 292 7.16 -15.30 25.93
N GLY A 293 7.19 -14.08 26.48
CA GLY A 293 7.18 -13.86 27.93
C GLY A 293 5.92 -14.42 28.61
N GLY A 294 4.77 -14.36 27.95
CA GLY A 294 3.51 -14.99 28.40
C GLY A 294 3.61 -16.51 28.46
N LEU A 295 4.05 -17.13 27.37
CA LEU A 295 4.29 -18.58 27.30
C LEU A 295 5.26 -19.05 28.39
N ALA A 296 6.35 -18.32 28.59
CA ALA A 296 7.35 -18.66 29.61
C ALA A 296 6.78 -18.59 31.03
N ARG A 297 5.94 -17.58 31.33
CA ARG A 297 5.23 -17.50 32.63
C ARG A 297 4.29 -18.68 32.87
N ASN A 298 3.71 -19.24 31.83
CA ASN A 298 2.88 -20.44 31.88
C ASN A 298 3.72 -21.75 31.94
N GLY A 299 5.05 -21.67 31.89
CA GLY A 299 5.94 -22.82 31.88
C GLY A 299 6.21 -23.41 30.49
N GLU A 300 5.72 -22.76 29.42
CA GLU A 300 5.87 -23.19 28.03
C GLU A 300 7.15 -22.58 27.40
N ILE A 301 8.29 -22.77 28.10
CA ILE A 301 9.56 -22.12 27.73
C ILE A 301 10.04 -22.53 26.32
N LEU A 302 9.84 -23.81 25.96
CA LEU A 302 10.26 -24.30 24.64
C LEU A 302 9.48 -23.58 23.52
N ALA A 303 8.15 -23.47 23.64
CA ALA A 303 7.31 -22.76 22.67
C ALA A 303 7.67 -21.26 22.61
N ALA A 304 8.01 -20.65 23.73
CA ALA A 304 8.49 -19.27 23.78
C ALA A 304 9.81 -19.09 22.99
N LEU A 305 10.76 -19.99 23.18
CA LEU A 305 12.04 -19.96 22.45
C LEU A 305 11.85 -20.22 20.95
N GLU A 306 11.02 -21.18 20.59
CA GLU A 306 10.69 -21.46 19.18
C GLU A 306 10.08 -20.23 18.48
N LEU A 307 9.19 -19.52 19.18
CA LEU A 307 8.57 -18.29 18.66
C LEU A 307 9.60 -17.19 18.42
N LEU A 308 10.56 -17.00 19.35
CA LEU A 308 11.63 -16.02 19.21
C LEU A 308 12.63 -16.43 18.13
N ASP A 309 13.02 -17.70 18.09
CA ASP A 309 13.93 -18.23 17.08
C ASP A 309 13.39 -18.05 15.66
N ALA A 310 12.09 -18.29 15.43
CA ALA A 310 11.43 -18.03 14.15
C ALA A 310 11.50 -16.54 13.75
N GLY A 311 11.37 -15.62 14.70
CA GLY A 311 11.53 -14.20 14.44
C GLY A 311 12.98 -13.80 14.12
N ILE A 312 13.95 -14.36 14.85
CA ILE A 312 15.39 -14.13 14.64
C ILE A 312 15.87 -14.73 13.29
N GLU A 313 15.28 -15.84 12.86
CA GLU A 313 15.57 -16.41 11.54
C GLU A 313 15.20 -15.45 10.40
N LYS A 314 14.10 -14.71 10.56
CA LYS A 314 13.65 -13.70 9.59
C LYS A 314 14.46 -12.41 9.66
N ASP A 315 14.75 -11.96 10.88
CA ASP A 315 15.55 -10.77 11.15
C ASP A 315 16.63 -11.08 12.18
N PRO A 316 17.82 -11.49 11.72
CA PRO A 316 18.95 -11.79 12.61
C PRO A 316 19.46 -10.60 13.41
N GLU A 317 19.09 -9.37 13.02
CA GLU A 317 19.47 -8.13 13.70
C GLU A 317 18.38 -7.60 14.64
N ALA A 318 17.30 -8.35 14.86
CA ALA A 318 16.22 -7.99 15.79
C ALA A 318 16.71 -8.03 17.25
N VAL A 319 17.27 -6.92 17.71
CA VAL A 319 17.91 -6.79 19.04
C VAL A 319 16.97 -7.16 20.17
N SER A 320 15.71 -6.77 20.10
CA SER A 320 14.70 -7.08 21.14
C SER A 320 14.45 -8.58 21.26
N LEU A 321 14.36 -9.31 20.13
CA LEU A 321 14.19 -10.77 20.13
C LEU A 321 15.44 -11.48 20.69
N LEU A 322 16.64 -11.00 20.32
CA LEU A 322 17.90 -11.54 20.83
C LEU A 322 18.01 -11.34 22.34
N ALA A 323 17.64 -10.16 22.86
CA ALA A 323 17.68 -9.86 24.30
C ALA A 323 16.69 -10.74 25.07
N GLU A 324 15.43 -10.85 24.59
CA GLU A 324 14.40 -11.66 25.24
C GLU A 324 14.75 -13.16 25.19
N ARG A 325 15.25 -13.66 24.05
CA ARG A 325 15.76 -15.03 23.94
C ARG A 325 16.87 -15.31 24.97
N GLY A 326 17.82 -14.40 25.10
CA GLY A 326 18.88 -14.52 26.10
C GLY A 326 18.31 -14.58 27.51
N TRP A 327 17.34 -13.73 27.83
CA TRP A 327 16.70 -13.73 29.14
C TRP A 327 15.93 -15.03 29.44
N LEU A 328 15.16 -15.55 28.47
CA LEU A 328 14.43 -16.81 28.66
C LEU A 328 15.35 -18.01 28.81
N LEU A 329 16.44 -18.09 28.04
CA LEU A 329 17.47 -19.14 28.21
C LEU A 329 18.10 -19.10 29.61
N ALA A 330 18.42 -17.91 30.10
CA ALA A 330 18.96 -17.75 31.45
C ALA A 330 17.96 -18.18 32.54
N GLY A 331 16.68 -17.87 32.33
CA GLY A 331 15.58 -18.23 33.25
C GLY A 331 15.39 -19.73 33.45
N THR A 332 15.92 -20.61 32.59
CA THR A 332 15.89 -22.06 32.78
C THR A 332 16.75 -22.54 33.97
N GLY A 333 17.79 -21.79 34.33
CA GLY A 333 18.76 -22.17 35.36
C GLY A 333 19.71 -23.30 34.96
N GLU A 334 19.57 -23.88 33.76
CA GLU A 334 20.49 -24.92 33.27
C GLU A 334 21.79 -24.28 32.76
N LEU A 335 22.92 -24.67 33.33
CA LEU A 335 24.21 -24.03 33.07
C LEU A 335 24.55 -23.91 31.57
N GLN A 336 24.21 -24.93 30.78
CA GLN A 336 24.47 -24.91 29.34
C GLN A 336 23.63 -23.85 28.64
N LEU A 337 22.35 -23.69 29.04
CA LEU A 337 21.44 -22.70 28.47
C LEU A 337 21.77 -21.29 28.99
N VAL A 338 22.22 -21.17 30.21
CA VAL A 338 22.73 -19.89 30.76
C VAL A 338 23.97 -19.42 30.00
N GLU A 339 24.91 -20.31 29.65
CA GLU A 339 26.05 -19.92 28.81
C GLU A 339 25.57 -19.56 27.36
N LEU A 340 24.56 -20.27 26.83
CA LEU A 340 24.00 -19.96 25.53
C LEU A 340 23.25 -18.62 25.55
N SER A 341 22.65 -18.23 26.68
CA SER A 341 21.99 -16.93 26.81
C SER A 341 22.95 -15.78 26.56
N LEU A 342 24.23 -15.91 27.02
CA LEU A 342 25.25 -14.90 26.76
C LEU A 342 25.57 -14.73 25.28
N VAL A 343 25.42 -15.77 24.45
CA VAL A 343 25.61 -15.65 22.99
C VAL A 343 24.57 -14.68 22.41
N SER A 344 23.29 -14.84 22.77
CA SER A 344 22.21 -13.95 22.31
C SER A 344 22.37 -12.52 22.85
N LEU A 345 22.68 -12.38 24.13
CA LEU A 345 22.88 -11.06 24.77
C LEU A 345 24.11 -10.32 24.23
N ASN A 346 25.20 -11.04 23.96
CA ASN A 346 26.37 -10.46 23.33
C ASN A 346 26.08 -9.98 21.91
N GLU A 347 25.32 -10.76 21.16
CA GLU A 347 24.95 -10.36 19.81
C GLU A 347 24.03 -9.13 19.83
N ALA A 348 23.03 -9.10 20.71
CA ALA A 348 22.18 -7.92 20.92
C ALA A 348 23.01 -6.66 21.20
N ILE A 349 23.99 -6.74 22.12
CA ILE A 349 24.87 -5.61 22.47
C ILE A 349 25.86 -5.29 21.34
N ARG A 350 26.27 -6.27 20.56
CA ARG A 350 27.13 -6.01 19.39
C ARG A 350 26.40 -5.16 18.35
N ILE A 351 25.10 -5.42 18.13
CA ILE A 351 24.25 -4.67 17.18
C ILE A 351 23.89 -3.30 17.78
N GLU A 352 23.42 -3.27 19.01
CA GLU A 352 22.99 -2.06 19.72
C GLU A 352 23.69 -1.98 21.11
N PRO A 353 24.88 -1.33 21.19
CA PRO A 353 25.69 -1.30 22.42
C PRO A 353 25.01 -0.64 23.61
N ASP A 354 24.04 0.21 23.40
CA ASP A 354 23.28 0.95 24.40
C ASP A 354 21.85 0.40 24.60
N ASN A 355 21.59 -0.84 24.19
CA ASN A 355 20.30 -1.48 24.43
C ASN A 355 20.12 -1.79 25.93
N PRO A 356 19.14 -1.18 26.62
CA PRO A 356 18.97 -1.31 28.04
C PRO A 356 18.58 -2.72 28.48
N TRP A 357 17.81 -3.44 27.70
CA TRP A 357 17.38 -4.80 28.03
C TRP A 357 18.55 -5.77 27.95
N ALA A 358 19.34 -5.72 26.89
CA ALA A 358 20.47 -6.60 26.68
C ALA A 358 21.56 -6.37 27.74
N LEU A 359 21.88 -5.11 28.07
CA LEU A 359 22.83 -4.75 29.12
C LEU A 359 22.35 -5.22 30.49
N GLY A 360 21.12 -4.90 30.86
CA GLY A 360 20.59 -5.27 32.19
C GLY A 360 20.44 -6.79 32.34
N TYR A 361 19.97 -7.50 31.34
CA TYR A 361 19.88 -8.96 31.38
C TYR A 361 21.24 -9.61 31.45
N ARG A 362 22.26 -9.14 30.70
CA ARG A 362 23.60 -9.69 30.75
C ARG A 362 24.28 -9.43 32.11
N ALA A 363 24.05 -8.25 32.71
CA ALA A 363 24.49 -7.94 34.05
C ALA A 363 23.93 -8.93 35.09
N LEU A 364 22.60 -9.19 35.04
CA LEU A 364 21.96 -10.16 35.95
C LEU A 364 22.47 -11.58 35.73
N VAL A 365 22.58 -12.03 34.48
CA VAL A 365 23.12 -13.37 34.16
C VAL A 365 24.53 -13.54 34.67
N ASN A 366 25.41 -12.57 34.45
CA ASN A 366 26.79 -12.62 34.90
C ASN A 366 26.87 -12.60 36.44
N SER A 367 26.14 -11.72 37.13
CA SER A 367 26.21 -11.60 38.60
C SER A 367 25.53 -12.77 39.30
N VAL A 368 24.24 -13.03 38.98
CA VAL A 368 23.39 -13.91 39.77
C VAL A 368 23.62 -15.38 39.42
N LEU A 369 23.72 -15.69 38.13
CA LEU A 369 23.77 -17.10 37.68
C LEU A 369 25.20 -17.61 37.52
N LEU A 370 26.16 -16.74 37.15
CA LEU A 370 27.52 -17.14 36.84
C LEU A 370 28.55 -16.65 37.86
N GLY A 371 28.17 -15.77 38.80
CA GLY A 371 29.06 -15.20 39.80
C GLY A 371 30.18 -14.31 39.24
N ARG A 372 30.04 -13.81 38.02
CA ARG A 372 31.03 -13.01 37.29
C ARG A 372 30.79 -11.52 37.58
N GLN A 373 31.31 -11.01 38.69
CA GLN A 373 31.02 -9.66 39.18
C GLN A 373 31.61 -8.55 38.31
N GLU A 374 32.83 -8.70 37.79
CA GLU A 374 33.48 -7.66 36.99
C GLU A 374 32.69 -7.32 35.70
N PRO A 375 32.32 -8.26 34.81
CA PRO A 375 31.52 -7.96 33.67
C PRO A 375 30.08 -7.50 34.02
N ALA A 376 29.53 -8.01 35.14
CA ALA A 376 28.20 -7.58 35.58
C ALA A 376 28.16 -6.11 35.98
N LEU A 377 29.17 -5.63 36.71
CA LEU A 377 29.27 -4.22 37.09
C LEU A 377 29.51 -3.31 35.90
N ALA A 378 30.32 -3.74 34.92
CA ALA A 378 30.56 -2.96 33.72
C ALA A 378 29.25 -2.78 32.90
N ASP A 379 28.46 -3.83 32.76
CA ASP A 379 27.15 -3.76 32.05
C ASP A 379 26.16 -2.91 32.87
N ALA A 380 26.13 -3.04 34.17
CA ALA A 380 25.27 -2.24 35.03
C ALA A 380 25.64 -0.75 34.99
N GLU A 381 26.92 -0.40 35.00
CA GLU A 381 27.38 0.98 34.82
C GLU A 381 26.95 1.55 33.50
N ALA A 382 27.11 0.80 32.40
CA ALA A 382 26.63 1.19 31.09
C ALA A 382 25.09 1.38 31.06
N PHE A 383 24.34 0.45 31.66
CA PHE A 383 22.88 0.53 31.77
C PHE A 383 22.45 1.79 32.56
N PHE A 384 23.04 2.06 33.71
CA PHE A 384 22.68 3.23 34.52
C PHE A 384 23.13 4.56 33.90
N GLY A 385 24.10 4.52 32.99
CA GLY A 385 24.51 5.67 32.17
C GLY A 385 23.50 6.07 31.09
N LEU A 386 22.53 5.20 30.72
CA LEU A 386 21.56 5.48 29.68
C LEU A 386 20.52 6.54 30.10
N PRO A 387 20.08 7.43 29.17
CA PRO A 387 19.09 8.46 29.48
C PRO A 387 17.69 7.88 29.75
N GLN A 388 17.35 6.76 29.06
CA GLN A 388 16.10 6.03 29.26
C GLN A 388 16.40 4.57 29.56
N ARG A 389 15.74 4.03 30.55
CA ARG A 389 15.89 2.63 30.96
C ARG A 389 14.61 2.09 31.60
N PRO A 390 14.34 0.77 31.46
CA PRO A 390 13.19 0.13 32.08
C PRO A 390 13.30 0.19 33.63
N ILE A 391 12.30 0.80 34.26
CA ILE A 391 12.28 0.99 35.72
C ILE A 391 12.38 -0.35 36.46
N GLY A 392 11.55 -1.34 36.07
CA GLY A 392 11.55 -2.64 36.74
C GLY A 392 12.88 -3.39 36.62
N LEU A 393 13.60 -3.24 35.49
CA LEU A 393 14.95 -3.83 35.36
C LEU A 393 15.99 -3.07 36.17
N ALA A 394 15.87 -1.75 36.25
CA ALA A 394 16.74 -0.95 37.16
C ALA A 394 16.55 -1.36 38.62
N ASP A 395 15.32 -1.56 39.08
CA ASP A 395 15.01 -2.01 40.43
C ASP A 395 15.61 -3.40 40.74
N LEU A 396 15.52 -4.32 39.75
CA LEU A 396 16.15 -5.65 39.88
C LEU A 396 17.67 -5.55 40.00
N LEU A 397 18.34 -4.75 39.19
CA LEU A 397 19.78 -4.56 39.25
C LEU A 397 20.21 -3.96 40.60
N VAL A 398 19.44 -3.00 41.12
CA VAL A 398 19.69 -2.42 42.45
C VAL A 398 19.52 -3.47 43.56
N ALA A 399 18.47 -4.30 43.48
CA ALA A 399 18.21 -5.36 44.46
C ALA A 399 19.32 -6.41 44.50
N GLU A 400 19.96 -6.69 43.36
CA GLU A 400 21.09 -7.61 43.24
C GLU A 400 22.46 -6.95 43.53
N GLY A 401 22.45 -5.72 44.03
CA GLY A 401 23.69 -5.01 44.41
C GLY A 401 24.50 -4.44 43.25
N LEU A 402 23.89 -4.36 42.08
CA LEU A 402 24.45 -3.80 40.83
C LEU A 402 24.04 -2.33 40.61
N GLY A 403 23.46 -1.68 41.63
CA GLY A 403 23.08 -0.27 41.55
C GLY A 403 24.27 0.67 41.40
N PRO A 404 24.04 1.95 40.99
CA PRO A 404 25.11 2.93 40.89
C PRO A 404 25.78 3.13 42.22
N ALA A 405 27.14 3.17 42.22
CA ALA A 405 27.89 3.54 43.42
C ALA A 405 27.44 4.95 43.85
N GLY A 406 26.91 5.06 45.07
CA GLY A 406 26.39 6.30 45.63
C GLY A 406 27.45 7.40 45.81
#